data_7713c4277e15ba2fc189864ce068cb4e
#
_entry.id   7713c4277e15ba2fc189864ce068cb4e
#
_cell.length_a   1.000
_cell.length_b   1.000
_cell.length_c   1.000
_cell.angle_alpha   90.00
_cell.angle_beta   90.00
_cell.angle_gamma   90.00
#
_symmetry.space_group_name_H-M   'P 1'
#
loop_
_entity.id
_entity.type
_entity.pdbx_description
1 polymer ?
#
loop_
_entity_poly.entity_id
_entity_poly.type
_entity_poly.pdbx_seq_one_letter_code
_entity_poly.pdbx_strand_id
1 'polypeptide(L)'
;MTRIGILSDTHGHWDDRYLKHFENCDEIWHAGDIGSWEVAERLAAFRPLRAVYGNIDGGDIRRTYPELNRFTIEGTDVLIKH
;
A
#
# COMPACT_ATOMS: atom_id res chain seq x y z
N MET A 1 2.92 -3.21 19.99
CA MET A 1 3.10 -4.05 18.77
C MET A 1 2.40 -3.40 17.60
N THR A 2 3.08 -3.30 16.46
CA THR A 2 2.51 -2.73 15.25
C THR A 2 1.83 -3.81 14.42
N ARG A 3 0.57 -3.55 14.02
CA ARG A 3 -0.19 -4.46 13.18
C ARG A 3 -0.22 -3.92 11.77
N ILE A 4 0.16 -4.74 10.80
CA ILE A 4 0.30 -4.35 9.40
C ILE A 4 -0.69 -5.11 8.53
N GLY A 5 -1.43 -4.37 7.71
CA GLY A 5 -2.26 -4.97 6.67
C GLY A 5 -1.48 -4.97 5.35
N ILE A 6 -1.39 -6.12 4.71
CA ILE A 6 -0.63 -6.27 3.46
C ILE A 6 -1.57 -6.66 2.33
N LEU A 7 -1.45 -5.96 1.20
CA LEU A 7 -2.17 -6.32 -0.01
C LEU A 7 -1.34 -6.00 -1.25
N SER A 8 -1.75 -6.51 -2.39
CA SER A 8 -1.13 -6.23 -3.68
C SER A 8 -2.12 -6.49 -4.81
N ASP A 9 -1.77 -6.05 -6.02
CA ASP A 9 -2.51 -6.39 -7.23
C ASP A 9 -3.99 -6.05 -7.18
N THR A 10 -4.31 -4.87 -6.62
CA THR A 10 -5.71 -4.40 -6.56
C THR A 10 -6.24 -3.99 -7.93
N HIS A 11 -5.35 -3.67 -8.89
CA HIS A 11 -5.69 -3.38 -10.28
C HIS A 11 -6.84 -2.38 -10.46
N GLY A 12 -6.85 -1.34 -9.63
CA GLY A 12 -7.87 -0.30 -9.68
C GLY A 12 -9.21 -0.68 -9.07
N HIS A 13 -9.31 -1.88 -8.51
CA HIS A 13 -10.55 -2.35 -7.89
C HIS A 13 -10.60 -1.96 -6.41
N TRP A 14 -11.64 -1.23 -6.03
CA TRP A 14 -11.91 -0.94 -4.63
C TRP A 14 -12.94 -1.92 -4.08
N ASP A 15 -12.65 -2.44 -2.88
CA ASP A 15 -13.56 -3.35 -2.19
C ASP A 15 -13.71 -2.83 -0.75
N ASP A 16 -14.94 -2.53 -0.35
CA ASP A 16 -15.21 -2.01 0.99
C ASP A 16 -14.76 -2.96 2.10
N ARG A 17 -14.58 -4.24 1.79
CA ARG A 17 -14.05 -5.22 2.73
C ARG A 17 -12.61 -4.92 3.17
N TYR A 18 -11.88 -4.13 2.40
CA TYR A 18 -10.53 -3.69 2.80
C TYR A 18 -10.58 -2.95 4.13
N LEU A 19 -11.57 -2.08 4.32
CA LEU A 19 -11.72 -1.32 5.55
C LEU A 19 -11.95 -2.23 6.74
N LYS A 20 -12.78 -3.25 6.57
CA LYS A 20 -13.08 -4.21 7.62
C LYS A 20 -11.86 -5.06 7.96
N HIS A 21 -11.14 -5.55 6.94
CA HIS A 21 -9.95 -6.38 7.16
C HIS A 21 -8.84 -5.63 7.86
N PHE A 22 -8.71 -4.32 7.58
CA PHE A 22 -7.60 -3.51 8.10
C PHE A 22 -7.99 -2.59 9.26
N GLU A 23 -9.20 -2.73 9.80
CA GLU A 23 -9.67 -1.81 10.86
C GLU A 23 -8.81 -1.85 12.13
N ASN A 24 -8.17 -2.98 12.40
CA ASN A 24 -7.29 -3.14 13.56
C ASN A 24 -5.81 -3.01 13.21
N CYS A 25 -5.49 -2.61 11.99
CA CYS A 25 -4.10 -2.40 11.56
C CYS A 25 -3.66 -0.97 11.82
N ASP A 26 -2.38 -0.80 12.14
CA ASP A 26 -1.78 0.51 12.35
C ASP A 26 -1.32 1.12 11.03
N GLU A 27 -0.89 0.28 10.09
CA GLU A 27 -0.44 0.70 8.75
C GLU A 27 -0.92 -0.30 7.71
N ILE A 28 -0.94 0.17 6.46
CA ILE A 28 -1.22 -0.67 5.29
C ILE A 28 -0.01 -0.61 4.37
N TRP A 29 0.45 -1.79 3.90
CA TRP A 29 1.53 -1.89 2.93
C TRP A 29 0.99 -2.49 1.65
N HIS A 30 1.23 -1.81 0.52
CA HIS A 30 0.79 -2.26 -0.81
C HIS A 30 2.00 -2.59 -1.67
N ALA A 31 2.06 -3.80 -2.18
CA ALA A 31 3.20 -4.32 -2.93
C ALA A 31 3.11 -4.10 -4.45
N GLY A 32 2.31 -3.15 -4.90
CA GLY A 32 2.29 -2.75 -6.31
C GLY A 32 1.07 -3.23 -7.09
N ASP A 33 0.98 -2.77 -8.34
CA ASP A 33 -0.18 -2.94 -9.22
C ASP A 33 -1.45 -2.42 -8.55
N ILE A 34 -1.35 -1.19 -8.04
CA ILE A 34 -2.46 -0.49 -7.39
C ILE A 34 -3.59 -0.25 -8.40
N GLY A 35 -3.22 0.24 -9.58
CA GLY A 35 -4.12 0.37 -10.73
C GLY A 35 -4.83 1.70 -10.84
N SER A 36 -5.16 2.37 -9.74
CA SER A 36 -5.74 3.70 -9.79
C SER A 36 -5.32 4.53 -8.58
N TRP A 37 -5.24 5.83 -8.81
CA TRP A 37 -4.95 6.80 -7.75
C TRP A 37 -6.01 6.76 -6.65
N GLU A 38 -7.27 6.54 -7.02
CA GLU A 38 -8.37 6.49 -6.06
C GLU A 38 -8.18 5.40 -5.01
N VAL A 39 -7.72 4.21 -5.41
CA VAL A 39 -7.46 3.12 -4.47
C VAL A 39 -6.38 3.53 -3.48
N ALA A 40 -5.26 4.09 -3.97
CA ALA A 40 -4.17 4.54 -3.10
C ALA A 40 -4.64 5.64 -2.14
N GLU A 41 -5.40 6.59 -2.64
CA GLU A 41 -5.91 7.71 -1.85
C GLU A 41 -6.84 7.23 -0.74
N ARG A 42 -7.75 6.30 -1.05
CA ARG A 42 -8.67 5.75 -0.05
C ARG A 42 -7.95 4.96 1.02
N LEU A 43 -6.95 4.16 0.66
CA LEU A 43 -6.16 3.40 1.63
C LEU A 43 -5.36 4.36 2.52
N ALA A 44 -4.73 5.37 1.95
CA ALA A 44 -3.94 6.35 2.70
C ALA A 44 -4.80 7.19 3.65
N ALA A 45 -6.04 7.46 3.27
CA ALA A 45 -6.97 8.20 4.13
C ALA A 45 -7.43 7.36 5.32
N PHE A 46 -7.43 6.05 5.18
CA PHE A 46 -7.89 5.13 6.23
C PHE A 46 -6.78 4.84 7.25
N ARG A 47 -5.58 4.52 6.79
CA ARG A 47 -4.40 4.26 7.62
C ARG A 47 -3.14 4.74 6.89
N PRO A 48 -2.03 5.00 7.61
CA PRO A 48 -0.77 5.31 6.94
C PRO A 48 -0.43 4.22 5.91
N LEU A 49 -0.15 4.64 4.69
CA LEU A 49 0.11 3.74 3.56
C LEU A 49 1.58 3.79 3.16
N ARG A 50 2.23 2.62 3.12
CA ARG A 50 3.53 2.45 2.48
C ARG A 50 3.31 1.59 1.26
N ALA A 51 3.75 2.05 0.10
CA ALA A 51 3.47 1.36 -1.15
C ALA A 51 4.63 1.45 -2.11
N VAL A 52 4.61 0.56 -3.10
CA VAL A 52 5.49 0.64 -4.26
C VAL A 52 4.59 0.57 -5.50
N TYR A 53 5.10 1.00 -6.65
CA TYR A 53 4.35 0.84 -7.88
C TYR A 53 4.67 -0.50 -8.54
N GLY A 54 3.72 -1.01 -9.31
CA GLY A 54 3.88 -2.22 -10.09
C GLY A 54 3.88 -1.93 -11.59
N ASN A 55 3.84 -2.98 -12.40
CA ASN A 55 3.96 -2.86 -13.85
C ASN A 55 2.85 -2.04 -14.49
N ILE A 56 1.62 -2.14 -13.97
CA ILE A 56 0.47 -1.43 -14.54
C ILE A 56 0.33 0.00 -14.03
N ASP A 57 1.05 0.36 -12.98
CA ASP A 57 0.92 1.67 -12.39
C ASP A 57 1.63 2.73 -13.23
N GLY A 58 0.97 3.87 -13.41
CA GLY A 58 1.51 4.97 -14.21
C GLY A 58 1.47 6.29 -13.45
N GLY A 59 1.68 7.36 -14.16
CA GLY A 59 1.52 8.75 -13.77
C GLY A 59 1.67 9.08 -12.30
N ASP A 60 0.54 9.37 -11.67
CA ASP A 60 0.51 9.86 -10.29
C ASP A 60 1.06 8.85 -9.28
N ILE A 61 0.79 7.57 -9.48
CA ILE A 61 1.26 6.52 -8.58
C ILE A 61 2.78 6.43 -8.62
N ARG A 62 3.37 6.42 -9.82
CA ARG A 62 4.83 6.35 -9.98
C ARG A 62 5.54 7.59 -9.44
N ARG A 63 4.89 8.75 -9.49
CA ARG A 63 5.47 9.98 -8.95
C ARG A 63 5.42 10.03 -7.43
N THR A 64 4.45 9.36 -6.83
CA THR A 64 4.20 9.40 -5.39
C THR A 64 4.88 8.26 -4.64
N TYR A 65 4.88 7.07 -5.21
CA TYR A 65 5.41 5.86 -4.57
C TYR A 65 6.65 5.35 -5.32
N PRO A 66 7.65 4.82 -4.58
CA PRO A 66 8.89 4.32 -5.19
C PRO A 66 8.69 2.94 -5.81
N GLU A 67 9.68 2.52 -6.61
CA GLU A 67 9.76 1.15 -7.11
C GLU A 67 10.09 0.17 -5.99
N LEU A 68 10.99 0.58 -5.10
CA LEU A 68 11.39 -0.16 -3.91
C LEU A 68 11.19 0.74 -2.71
N ASN A 69 10.66 0.20 -1.64
CA ASN A 69 10.48 0.95 -0.40
C ASN A 69 11.13 0.18 0.74
N ARG A 70 12.29 0.70 1.20
CA ARG A 70 13.04 0.08 2.29
C ARG A 70 12.97 0.98 3.52
N PHE A 71 12.63 0.38 4.65
CA PHE A 71 12.51 1.12 5.90
C PHE A 71 12.71 0.18 7.09
N THR A 72 12.83 0.78 8.28
CA THR A 72 12.94 0.01 9.52
C THR A 72 11.72 0.31 10.38
N ILE A 73 11.10 -0.73 10.92
CA ILE A 73 9.99 -0.60 11.84
C ILE A 73 10.18 -1.57 13.00
N GLU A 74 10.06 -1.05 14.22
CA GLU A 74 10.28 -1.82 15.46
C GLU A 74 11.61 -2.60 15.45
N GLY A 75 12.67 -2.00 14.90
CA GLY A 75 13.99 -2.62 14.82
C GLY A 75 14.16 -3.64 13.70
N THR A 76 13.13 -3.83 12.87
CA THR A 76 13.17 -4.77 11.75
C THR A 76 13.34 -4.03 10.43
N ASP A 77 14.29 -4.49 9.62
CA ASP A 77 14.51 -3.98 8.27
C ASP A 77 13.44 -4.58 7.34
N VAL A 78 12.76 -3.73 6.58
CA VAL A 78 11.70 -4.15 5.68
C VAL A 78 11.96 -3.63 4.28
N LEU A 79 11.72 -4.47 3.28
CA LEU A 79 11.78 -4.08 1.88
C LEU A 79 10.46 -4.46 1.22
N ILE A 80 9.78 -3.46 0.64
CA ILE A 80 8.59 -3.70 -0.18
C ILE A 80 9.02 -3.61 -1.65
N LYS A 81 8.66 -4.63 -2.41
CA LYS A 81 8.93 -4.71 -3.84
C LYS A 81 7.79 -5.48 -4.52
N HIS A 82 7.41 -5.00 -5.70
CA HIS A 82 6.42 -5.72 -6.52
C HIS A 82 7.04 -6.90 -7.26
#